data_c08a8b5269a64b92e754eeedb82d0311
#
_entry.id   c08a8b5269a64b92e754eeedb82d0311
#
_cell.length_a   1.000
_cell.length_b   1.000
_cell.length_c   1.000
_cell.angle_alpha   90.00
_cell.angle_beta   90.00
_cell.angle_gamma   90.00
#
_symmetry.space_group_name_H-M   'P 1'
#
loop_
_entity.id
_entity.type
_entity.pdbx_description
1 polymer ?
#
loop_
_entity_poly.entity_id
_entity_poly.type
_entity_poly.pdbx_seq_one_letter_code
_entity_poly.pdbx_strand_id
1 'polypeptide(L)'
;MRRLYVFDTTLRDGEQSLGITLNVKEKLEIGHQLVKLGVDIIEAGFPASSPGDMESVRTIAKEMKGVIIAGLTRAVEQDIDICAEALRQAEYPRIHTGIGVSPLHMEKKLRLTPDQVVERATSAVKYAKKYVSDVEFYAEDAFRSDPTFLVRVIEEVINAGATVVNIPDTVGYANPWEYGELISFVIKNVKNIDKAIVSVHCHNDLGMATANSLAGIMAGAGQLEGTINGIGERAGNTSLEEVIMSIYTRGVGYGVENKINIREISATSRLVSRITGVTVPDHKAIVGANAFNHASGIHQDGVLKDRETYEIIKPETIGVPQNLISLTARSGRHALQHCLEELGYKVEGAQLEDVYQRFLQLADLKKEVFDQDLYVLMGDTESIANNILLQSMSFATNGVEMASATVTLEIEGKMITDTAPGNGPVNALFNTIDRITGNIATLEDYTLKSVTRSSEALGEATVKLRYEDGRLVVGKGFSTDVIEASAKAYINALAK
;
A
#
# COMPACT_ATOMS: atom_id res chain seq x y z
N MET A 1 4.76 -8.76 26.75
CA MET A 1 5.47 -7.96 25.73
C MET A 1 5.20 -6.48 26.00
N ARG A 2 6.12 -5.60 25.63
CA ARG A 2 5.96 -4.15 25.76
C ARG A 2 5.02 -3.65 24.64
N ARG A 3 4.13 -2.70 24.96
CA ARG A 3 3.25 -2.08 23.95
C ARG A 3 4.08 -1.25 22.96
N LEU A 4 3.86 -1.44 21.67
CA LEU A 4 4.33 -0.58 20.58
C LEU A 4 3.13 0.18 20.00
N TYR A 5 3.19 1.50 20.05
CA TYR A 5 2.23 2.37 19.40
C TYR A 5 2.60 2.53 17.91
N VAL A 6 1.60 2.48 17.05
CA VAL A 6 1.77 2.66 15.60
C VAL A 6 1.18 4.01 15.20
N PHE A 7 2.04 4.89 14.73
CA PHE A 7 1.73 6.23 14.26
C PHE A 7 1.82 6.29 12.74
N ASP A 8 0.68 6.40 12.08
CA ASP A 8 0.60 6.53 10.62
C ASP A 8 0.70 7.99 10.21
N THR A 9 1.66 8.31 9.36
CA THR A 9 1.89 9.63 8.78
C THR A 9 1.62 9.68 7.26
N THR A 10 0.85 8.73 6.73
CA THR A 10 0.49 8.67 5.30
C THR A 10 -0.19 9.95 4.81
N LEU A 11 -1.06 10.55 5.63
CA LEU A 11 -1.82 11.76 5.28
C LEU A 11 -1.03 13.06 5.46
N ARG A 12 0.19 13.01 6.00
CA ARG A 12 1.09 14.16 6.15
C ARG A 12 2.39 13.97 5.39
N ASP A 13 3.32 13.11 5.87
CA ASP A 13 4.61 12.87 5.23
C ASP A 13 4.44 12.06 3.93
N GLY A 14 3.52 11.11 3.93
CA GLY A 14 3.16 10.36 2.73
C GLY A 14 2.68 11.28 1.60
N GLU A 15 1.89 12.29 1.92
CA GLU A 15 1.40 13.29 0.95
C GLU A 15 2.53 14.21 0.41
N GLN A 16 3.67 14.29 1.10
CA GLN A 16 4.82 15.05 0.62
C GLN A 16 5.59 14.34 -0.51
N SER A 17 5.20 13.14 -0.90
CA SER A 17 5.70 12.50 -2.11
C SER A 17 5.38 13.34 -3.34
N LEU A 18 6.34 13.48 -4.23
CA LEU A 18 6.16 14.23 -5.46
C LEU A 18 5.01 13.66 -6.30
N GLY A 19 4.06 14.51 -6.66
CA GLY A 19 2.90 14.13 -7.48
C GLY A 19 1.68 13.66 -6.70
N ILE A 20 1.74 13.60 -5.37
CA ILE A 20 0.57 13.33 -4.53
C ILE A 20 -0.06 14.66 -4.09
N THR A 21 -1.37 14.75 -4.24
CA THR A 21 -2.20 15.82 -3.68
C THR A 21 -3.54 15.20 -3.31
N LEU A 22 -3.88 15.18 -2.03
CA LEU A 22 -5.09 14.55 -1.54
C LEU A 22 -6.13 15.62 -1.17
N ASN A 23 -7.34 15.46 -1.67
CA ASN A 23 -8.47 16.26 -1.22
C ASN A 23 -9.06 15.72 0.09
N VAL A 24 -9.94 16.47 0.74
CA VAL A 24 -10.55 16.13 2.03
C VAL A 24 -11.25 14.76 1.99
N LYS A 25 -11.94 14.45 0.88
CA LYS A 25 -12.65 13.17 0.71
C LYS A 25 -11.72 11.98 0.66
N GLU A 26 -10.63 12.11 -0.08
CA GLU A 26 -9.58 11.10 -0.20
C GLU A 26 -8.87 10.88 1.14
N LYS A 27 -8.53 11.96 1.86
CA LYS A 27 -7.97 11.86 3.20
C LYS A 27 -8.92 11.17 4.19
N LEU A 28 -10.22 11.42 4.11
CA LEU A 28 -11.22 10.72 4.92
C LEU A 28 -11.31 9.23 4.59
N GLU A 29 -11.30 8.87 3.29
CA GLU A 29 -11.36 7.46 2.86
C GLU A 29 -10.15 6.68 3.39
N ILE A 30 -8.95 7.25 3.24
CA ILE A 30 -7.73 6.65 3.83
C ILE A 30 -7.83 6.61 5.35
N GLY A 31 -8.24 7.69 6.01
CA GLY A 31 -8.38 7.77 7.46
C GLY A 31 -9.30 6.70 8.03
N HIS A 32 -10.46 6.46 7.43
CA HIS A 32 -11.36 5.38 7.83
C HIS A 32 -10.72 4.00 7.70
N GLN A 33 -9.95 3.79 6.64
CA GLN A 33 -9.24 2.53 6.46
C GLN A 33 -8.10 2.35 7.48
N LEU A 34 -7.39 3.44 7.84
CA LEU A 34 -6.38 3.40 8.91
C LEU A 34 -6.97 3.06 10.28
N VAL A 35 -8.18 3.57 10.57
CA VAL A 35 -8.93 3.16 11.78
C VAL A 35 -9.28 1.68 11.76
N LYS A 36 -9.72 1.12 10.61
CA LYS A 36 -9.96 -0.33 10.47
C LYS A 36 -8.69 -1.16 10.62
N LEU A 37 -7.59 -0.66 10.06
CA LEU A 37 -6.26 -1.27 10.22
C LEU A 37 -5.85 -1.29 11.70
N GLY A 38 -6.35 -0.35 12.50
CA GLY A 38 -6.11 -0.29 13.93
C GLY A 38 -4.84 0.45 14.32
N VAL A 39 -4.42 1.47 13.58
CA VAL A 39 -3.34 2.36 14.00
C VAL A 39 -3.71 3.07 15.30
N ASP A 40 -2.71 3.46 16.08
CA ASP A 40 -2.93 4.17 17.35
C ASP A 40 -3.07 5.68 17.14
N ILE A 41 -2.30 6.21 16.18
CA ILE A 41 -2.25 7.62 15.86
C ILE A 41 -2.32 7.81 14.33
N ILE A 42 -3.06 8.83 13.88
CA ILE A 42 -3.10 9.32 12.50
C ILE A 42 -2.61 10.76 12.48
N GLU A 43 -1.52 11.03 11.76
CA GLU A 43 -1.10 12.39 11.47
C GLU A 43 -1.89 12.94 10.29
N ALA A 44 -2.85 13.79 10.58
CA ALA A 44 -3.86 14.22 9.61
C ALA A 44 -3.37 15.28 8.61
N GLY A 45 -2.26 15.96 8.91
CA GLY A 45 -1.68 16.98 8.04
C GLY A 45 -0.89 18.05 8.79
N PHE A 46 -0.59 19.16 8.08
CA PHE A 46 0.06 20.36 8.62
C PHE A 46 -0.88 21.56 8.50
N PRO A 47 -1.75 21.80 9.49
CA PRO A 47 -2.82 22.81 9.40
C PRO A 47 -2.37 24.22 9.04
N ALA A 48 -1.15 24.62 9.43
CA ALA A 48 -0.61 25.93 9.14
C ALA A 48 -0.03 26.08 7.72
N SER A 49 0.02 25.00 6.93
CA SER A 49 0.57 25.02 5.57
C SER A 49 -0.38 25.69 4.58
N SER A 50 -1.67 25.41 4.68
CA SER A 50 -2.70 25.94 3.79
C SER A 50 -4.10 25.91 4.42
N PRO A 51 -5.07 26.69 3.89
CA PRO A 51 -6.48 26.57 4.27
C PRO A 51 -7.06 25.17 3.98
N GLY A 52 -6.63 24.50 2.93
CA GLY A 52 -7.04 23.13 2.57
C GLY A 52 -6.58 22.12 3.60
N ASP A 53 -5.33 22.22 4.07
CA ASP A 53 -4.81 21.36 5.13
C ASP A 53 -5.53 21.62 6.47
N MET A 54 -5.78 22.88 6.81
CA MET A 54 -6.57 23.24 7.99
C MET A 54 -7.94 22.57 7.96
N GLU A 55 -8.66 22.62 6.84
CA GLU A 55 -9.98 22.00 6.70
C GLU A 55 -9.91 20.47 6.71
N SER A 56 -8.89 19.89 6.09
CA SER A 56 -8.66 18.45 6.10
C SER A 56 -8.46 17.93 7.52
N VAL A 57 -7.54 18.54 8.28
CA VAL A 57 -7.27 18.13 9.66
C VAL A 57 -8.50 18.32 10.54
N ARG A 58 -9.24 19.43 10.39
CA ARG A 58 -10.49 19.70 11.13
C ARG A 58 -11.53 18.60 10.84
N THR A 59 -11.70 18.23 9.59
CA THR A 59 -12.68 17.23 9.18
C THR A 59 -12.31 15.83 9.70
N ILE A 60 -11.03 15.44 9.59
CA ILE A 60 -10.52 14.18 10.14
C ILE A 60 -10.70 14.15 11.67
N ALA A 61 -10.35 15.22 12.37
CA ALA A 61 -10.49 15.33 13.81
C ALA A 61 -11.95 15.18 14.29
N LYS A 62 -12.89 15.64 13.48
CA LYS A 62 -14.33 15.49 13.76
C LYS A 62 -14.83 14.08 13.51
N GLU A 63 -14.45 13.49 12.38
CA GLU A 63 -15.04 12.22 11.89
C GLU A 63 -14.38 10.97 12.51
N MET A 64 -13.05 10.98 12.75
CA MET A 64 -12.34 9.82 13.28
C MET A 64 -12.52 9.71 14.79
N LYS A 65 -12.87 8.51 15.27
CA LYS A 65 -13.06 8.20 16.70
C LYS A 65 -12.25 6.98 17.12
N GLY A 66 -11.92 6.91 18.41
CA GLY A 66 -11.16 5.80 18.98
C GLY A 66 -9.66 5.77 18.57
N VAL A 67 -9.16 6.83 17.96
CA VAL A 67 -7.79 6.99 17.51
C VAL A 67 -7.27 8.38 17.87
N ILE A 68 -5.98 8.52 18.15
CA ILE A 68 -5.33 9.82 18.37
C ILE A 68 -5.18 10.51 17.02
N ILE A 69 -5.62 11.76 16.92
CA ILE A 69 -5.41 12.60 15.74
C ILE A 69 -4.31 13.60 16.04
N ALA A 70 -3.22 13.50 15.30
CA ALA A 70 -2.07 14.38 15.40
C ALA A 70 -2.08 15.43 14.28
N GLY A 71 -1.61 16.63 14.58
CA GLY A 71 -1.34 17.67 13.61
C GLY A 71 0.10 18.16 13.76
N LEU A 72 0.82 18.27 12.63
CA LEU A 72 2.19 18.77 12.60
C LEU A 72 2.22 20.29 12.80
N THR A 73 3.22 20.77 13.54
CA THR A 73 3.54 22.20 13.67
C THR A 73 5.06 22.40 13.70
N ARG A 74 5.50 23.54 13.24
CA ARG A 74 6.83 24.05 13.62
C ARG A 74 6.80 24.54 15.07
N ALA A 75 7.96 24.70 15.70
CA ALA A 75 8.09 25.30 17.02
C ALA A 75 7.82 26.83 16.96
N VAL A 76 6.58 27.22 16.59
CA VAL A 76 6.08 28.57 16.40
C VAL A 76 4.67 28.64 16.97
N GLU A 77 4.40 29.64 17.85
CA GLU A 77 3.10 29.76 18.52
C GLU A 77 1.92 29.83 17.55
N GLN A 78 2.06 30.57 16.44
CA GLN A 78 1.00 30.71 15.45
C GLN A 78 0.65 29.36 14.79
N ASP A 79 1.63 28.52 14.49
CA ASP A 79 1.38 27.17 13.94
C ASP A 79 0.62 26.31 14.96
N ILE A 80 1.02 26.40 16.23
CA ILE A 80 0.41 25.67 17.35
C ILE A 80 -1.05 26.11 17.55
N ASP A 81 -1.35 27.43 17.49
CA ASP A 81 -2.71 27.97 17.59
C ASP A 81 -3.61 27.42 16.48
N ILE A 82 -3.13 27.45 15.23
CA ILE A 82 -3.86 26.94 14.06
C ILE A 82 -4.11 25.41 14.21
N CYS A 83 -3.10 24.69 14.64
CA CYS A 83 -3.22 23.25 14.85
C CYS A 83 -4.20 22.91 15.99
N ALA A 84 -4.13 23.63 17.11
CA ALA A 84 -5.05 23.45 18.22
C ALA A 84 -6.51 23.69 17.81
N GLU A 85 -6.77 24.73 17.00
CA GLU A 85 -8.11 24.98 16.46
C GLU A 85 -8.57 23.88 15.51
N ALA A 86 -7.68 23.35 14.64
CA ALA A 86 -8.01 22.25 13.76
C ALA A 86 -8.36 20.96 14.53
N LEU A 87 -7.65 20.71 15.61
CA LEU A 87 -7.82 19.50 16.44
C LEU A 87 -8.93 19.60 17.49
N ARG A 88 -9.62 20.74 17.60
CA ARG A 88 -10.60 21.01 18.68
C ARG A 88 -11.71 19.97 18.81
N GLN A 89 -12.07 19.29 17.72
CA GLN A 89 -13.13 18.27 17.71
C GLN A 89 -12.59 16.83 17.78
N ALA A 90 -11.27 16.65 17.85
CA ALA A 90 -10.68 15.33 18.03
C ALA A 90 -11.04 14.77 19.43
N GLU A 91 -11.33 13.48 19.48
CA GLU A 91 -11.55 12.78 20.75
C GLU A 91 -10.25 12.71 21.56
N TYR A 92 -9.14 12.43 20.89
CA TYR A 92 -7.79 12.39 21.46
C TYR A 92 -6.85 13.25 20.59
N PRO A 93 -6.74 14.56 20.86
CA PRO A 93 -5.87 15.44 20.09
C PRO A 93 -4.41 15.33 20.53
N ARG A 94 -3.50 15.31 19.56
CA ARG A 94 -2.04 15.43 19.76
C ARG A 94 -1.49 16.58 18.93
N ILE A 95 -0.71 17.46 19.52
CA ILE A 95 0.10 18.43 18.79
C ILE A 95 1.50 17.83 18.61
N HIS A 96 1.93 17.70 17.36
CA HIS A 96 3.25 17.22 16.96
C HIS A 96 4.11 18.42 16.55
N THR A 97 4.99 18.87 17.43
CA THR A 97 5.82 20.08 17.24
C THR A 97 7.30 19.77 17.33
N GLY A 98 8.14 20.53 16.67
CA GLY A 98 9.59 20.27 16.74
C GLY A 98 10.44 21.31 16.04
N ILE A 99 11.74 21.11 16.11
CA ILE A 99 12.78 21.98 15.56
C ILE A 99 14.02 21.18 15.19
N GLY A 100 14.80 21.67 14.22
CA GLY A 100 16.06 21.05 13.81
C GLY A 100 17.13 21.14 14.93
N VAL A 101 17.77 20.01 15.22
CA VAL A 101 18.75 19.88 16.32
C VAL A 101 20.17 19.55 15.85
N SER A 102 20.36 19.21 14.57
CA SER A 102 21.71 18.98 14.04
C SER A 102 22.50 20.29 13.90
N PRO A 103 23.84 20.26 13.99
CA PRO A 103 24.66 21.44 13.74
C PRO A 103 24.37 22.11 12.40
N LEU A 104 24.15 21.28 11.35
CA LEU A 104 23.83 21.76 10.02
C LEU A 104 22.50 22.52 9.99
N HIS A 105 21.45 22.01 10.64
CA HIS A 105 20.16 22.68 10.72
C HIS A 105 20.23 23.94 11.58
N MET A 106 20.92 23.89 12.71
CA MET A 106 21.07 25.07 13.58
C MET A 106 21.81 26.21 12.85
N GLU A 107 22.92 25.90 12.18
CA GLU A 107 23.76 26.92 11.54
C GLU A 107 23.15 27.45 10.23
N LYS A 108 22.74 26.53 9.31
CA LYS A 108 22.36 26.90 7.94
C LYS A 108 20.87 27.22 7.77
N LYS A 109 19.99 26.44 8.41
CA LYS A 109 18.55 26.54 8.26
C LYS A 109 17.96 27.54 9.26
N LEU A 110 18.28 27.39 10.53
CA LEU A 110 17.66 28.15 11.62
C LEU A 110 18.42 29.42 11.98
N ARG A 111 19.75 29.40 11.85
CA ARG A 111 20.68 30.46 12.28
C ARG A 111 20.51 30.77 13.78
N LEU A 112 20.41 29.70 14.58
CA LEU A 112 20.25 29.74 16.03
C LEU A 112 21.42 29.07 16.72
N THR A 113 21.74 29.56 17.92
CA THR A 113 22.66 28.87 18.81
C THR A 113 22.01 27.64 19.44
N PRO A 114 22.76 26.65 19.95
CA PRO A 114 22.21 25.51 20.67
C PRO A 114 21.26 25.91 21.82
N ASP A 115 21.62 26.94 22.60
CA ASP A 115 20.78 27.40 23.70
C ASP A 115 19.45 28.00 23.21
N GLN A 116 19.46 28.76 22.12
CA GLN A 116 18.24 29.28 21.50
C GLN A 116 17.35 28.16 20.92
N VAL A 117 17.93 27.07 20.42
CA VAL A 117 17.16 25.90 19.97
C VAL A 117 16.48 25.22 21.16
N VAL A 118 17.18 25.01 22.28
CA VAL A 118 16.58 24.44 23.50
C VAL A 118 15.47 25.35 24.04
N GLU A 119 15.70 26.67 24.12
CA GLU A 119 14.69 27.65 24.57
C GLU A 119 13.44 27.60 23.67
N ARG A 120 13.62 27.58 22.35
CA ARG A 120 12.51 27.53 21.40
C ARG A 120 11.73 26.21 21.45
N ALA A 121 12.45 25.08 21.58
CA ALA A 121 11.84 23.76 21.74
C ALA A 121 10.97 23.68 23.00
N THR A 122 11.53 24.09 24.14
CA THR A 122 10.84 24.05 25.43
C THR A 122 9.65 25.02 25.48
N SER A 123 9.78 26.21 24.88
CA SER A 123 8.71 27.21 24.79
C SER A 123 7.56 26.68 23.94
N ALA A 124 7.84 26.02 22.79
CA ALA A 124 6.81 25.45 21.93
C ALA A 124 6.03 24.33 22.62
N VAL A 125 6.74 23.41 23.31
CA VAL A 125 6.08 22.35 24.09
C VAL A 125 5.21 22.92 25.20
N LYS A 126 5.72 23.86 25.99
CA LYS A 126 4.93 24.54 27.05
C LYS A 126 3.72 25.26 26.47
N TYR A 127 3.85 25.84 25.28
CA TYR A 127 2.75 26.54 24.63
C TYR A 127 1.68 25.55 24.14
N ALA A 128 2.08 24.44 23.47
CA ALA A 128 1.18 23.38 23.03
C ALA A 128 0.41 22.73 24.18
N LYS A 129 1.06 22.59 25.35
CA LYS A 129 0.44 22.05 26.59
C LYS A 129 -0.71 22.89 27.11
N LYS A 130 -0.87 24.16 26.68
CA LYS A 130 -2.04 24.96 27.03
C LYS A 130 -3.32 24.47 26.35
N TYR A 131 -3.19 23.77 25.22
CA TYR A 131 -4.31 23.33 24.38
C TYR A 131 -4.61 21.84 24.52
N VAL A 132 -3.57 20.99 24.60
CA VAL A 132 -3.71 19.53 24.65
C VAL A 132 -2.86 18.92 25.76
N SER A 133 -3.29 17.78 26.29
CA SER A 133 -2.52 17.01 27.26
C SER A 133 -1.43 16.16 26.61
N ASP A 134 -1.57 15.80 25.34
CA ASP A 134 -0.66 14.94 24.59
C ASP A 134 0.14 15.77 23.56
N VAL A 135 1.44 15.93 23.80
CA VAL A 135 2.35 16.71 22.96
C VAL A 135 3.53 15.83 22.58
N GLU A 136 3.69 15.62 21.29
CA GLU A 136 4.85 14.97 20.71
C GLU A 136 5.86 16.00 20.23
N PHE A 137 7.13 15.80 20.58
CA PHE A 137 8.22 16.63 20.13
C PHE A 137 9.14 15.85 19.19
N TYR A 138 9.31 16.34 17.94
CA TYR A 138 10.31 15.78 17.03
C TYR A 138 11.61 16.60 17.04
N ALA A 139 12.73 15.90 17.26
CA ALA A 139 14.06 16.46 17.16
C ALA A 139 14.56 16.34 15.71
N GLU A 140 14.14 17.27 14.81
CA GLU A 140 14.47 17.15 13.38
C GLU A 140 15.97 16.99 13.14
N ASP A 141 16.34 15.99 12.31
CA ASP A 141 17.72 15.64 11.99
C ASP A 141 18.53 15.13 13.21
N ALA A 142 17.85 14.40 14.11
CA ALA A 142 18.42 13.88 15.34
C ALA A 142 19.61 12.96 15.10
N PHE A 143 19.58 12.13 14.07
CA PHE A 143 20.65 11.18 13.79
C PHE A 143 21.99 11.88 13.51
N ARG A 144 21.97 13.06 12.87
CA ARG A 144 23.18 13.85 12.60
C ARG A 144 23.50 14.89 13.69
N SER A 145 22.78 14.87 14.80
CA SER A 145 23.05 15.74 15.95
C SER A 145 24.19 15.22 16.81
N ASP A 146 24.79 16.10 17.61
CA ASP A 146 25.64 15.67 18.73
C ASP A 146 24.79 14.92 19.75
N PRO A 147 25.13 13.66 20.11
CA PRO A 147 24.31 12.86 21.01
C PRO A 147 24.11 13.48 22.39
N THR A 148 25.11 14.19 22.92
CA THR A 148 25.02 14.85 24.22
C THR A 148 24.08 16.07 24.17
N PHE A 149 24.13 16.82 23.08
CA PHE A 149 23.20 17.91 22.84
C PHE A 149 21.77 17.38 22.66
N LEU A 150 21.61 16.29 21.91
CA LEU A 150 20.30 15.64 21.73
C LEU A 150 19.70 15.21 23.08
N VAL A 151 20.48 14.59 23.95
CA VAL A 151 20.07 14.21 25.33
C VAL A 151 19.57 15.46 26.08
N ARG A 152 20.32 16.57 26.03
CA ARG A 152 19.91 17.85 26.67
C ARG A 152 18.57 18.33 26.12
N VAL A 153 18.39 18.37 24.80
CA VAL A 153 17.13 18.82 24.19
C VAL A 153 15.95 17.96 24.65
N ILE A 154 16.11 16.62 24.59
CA ILE A 154 15.07 15.68 24.98
C ILE A 154 14.72 15.80 26.48
N GLU A 155 15.70 15.93 27.36
CA GLU A 155 15.49 16.11 28.80
C GLU A 155 14.67 17.39 29.09
N GLU A 156 15.01 18.48 28.41
CA GLU A 156 14.34 19.78 28.59
C GLU A 156 12.92 19.82 28.00
N VAL A 157 12.66 19.19 26.85
CA VAL A 157 11.29 19.13 26.31
C VAL A 157 10.38 18.20 27.11
N ILE A 158 10.90 17.13 27.69
CA ILE A 158 10.17 16.29 28.64
C ILE A 158 9.85 17.09 29.92
N ASN A 159 10.79 17.87 30.44
CA ASN A 159 10.55 18.78 31.56
C ASN A 159 9.50 19.85 31.23
N ALA A 160 9.42 20.26 29.97
CA ALA A 160 8.40 21.20 29.46
C ALA A 160 7.01 20.56 29.30
N GLY A 161 6.93 19.21 29.33
CA GLY A 161 5.67 18.44 29.31
C GLY A 161 5.43 17.60 28.06
N ALA A 162 6.44 17.38 27.21
CA ALA A 162 6.32 16.43 26.10
C ALA A 162 6.01 15.02 26.63
N THR A 163 5.03 14.37 26.04
CA THR A 163 4.58 13.01 26.36
C THR A 163 5.21 11.96 25.43
N VAL A 164 5.65 12.41 24.25
CA VAL A 164 6.38 11.58 23.27
C VAL A 164 7.55 12.39 22.73
N VAL A 165 8.68 11.74 22.52
CA VAL A 165 9.88 12.34 21.93
C VAL A 165 10.32 11.49 20.74
N ASN A 166 10.25 12.10 19.55
CA ASN A 166 10.59 11.47 18.28
C ASN A 166 12.06 11.77 17.93
N ILE A 167 12.80 10.71 17.61
CA ILE A 167 14.20 10.75 17.24
C ILE A 167 14.35 10.36 15.76
N PRO A 168 14.15 11.29 14.80
CA PRO A 168 14.12 10.94 13.39
C PRO A 168 15.51 10.78 12.75
N ASP A 169 15.62 9.82 11.84
CA ASP A 169 16.60 9.80 10.76
C ASP A 169 16.01 10.54 9.54
N THR A 170 16.03 11.86 9.62
CA THR A 170 15.33 12.77 8.69
C THR A 170 15.83 12.66 7.26
N VAL A 171 17.06 12.26 7.03
CA VAL A 171 17.68 12.20 5.70
C VAL A 171 18.02 10.77 5.26
N GLY A 172 17.54 9.77 5.99
CA GLY A 172 17.74 8.36 5.64
C GLY A 172 19.22 7.95 5.59
N TYR A 173 20.04 8.52 6.47
CA TYR A 173 21.50 8.38 6.46
C TYR A 173 22.00 7.29 7.41
N ALA A 174 21.18 6.90 8.39
CA ALA A 174 21.53 5.92 9.41
C ALA A 174 21.62 4.50 8.82
N ASN A 175 22.47 3.68 9.46
CA ASN A 175 22.37 2.23 9.38
C ASN A 175 21.75 1.66 10.67
N PRO A 176 21.26 0.40 10.68
CA PRO A 176 20.53 -0.14 11.82
C PRO A 176 21.33 -0.19 13.14
N TRP A 177 22.63 -0.43 13.06
CA TRP A 177 23.49 -0.49 14.26
C TRP A 177 23.63 0.88 14.90
N GLU A 178 24.05 1.87 14.12
CA GLU A 178 24.24 3.24 14.61
C GLU A 178 22.94 3.86 15.10
N TYR A 179 21.82 3.59 14.41
CA TYR A 179 20.52 4.09 14.83
C TYR A 179 20.05 3.43 16.14
N GLY A 180 20.20 2.11 16.26
CA GLY A 180 19.91 1.40 17.50
C GLY A 180 20.79 1.85 18.67
N GLU A 181 22.09 2.11 18.42
CA GLU A 181 23.00 2.67 19.41
C GLU A 181 22.57 4.07 19.86
N LEU A 182 22.17 4.95 18.92
CA LEU A 182 21.67 6.29 19.26
C LEU A 182 20.42 6.22 20.14
N ILE A 183 19.42 5.40 19.78
CA ILE A 183 18.21 5.22 20.59
C ILE A 183 18.55 4.69 21.98
N SER A 184 19.42 3.68 22.08
CA SER A 184 19.91 3.15 23.37
C SER A 184 20.63 4.22 24.18
N PHE A 185 21.45 5.05 23.53
CA PHE A 185 22.17 6.14 24.18
C PHE A 185 21.22 7.18 24.75
N VAL A 186 20.21 7.61 23.99
CA VAL A 186 19.18 8.56 24.44
C VAL A 186 18.44 8.00 25.65
N ILE A 187 17.92 6.77 25.55
CA ILE A 187 17.17 6.12 26.63
C ILE A 187 18.01 5.99 27.91
N LYS A 188 19.29 5.70 27.78
CA LYS A 188 20.19 5.52 28.94
C LYS A 188 20.57 6.84 29.61
N ASN A 189 20.71 7.92 28.85
CA ASN A 189 21.31 9.16 29.35
C ASN A 189 20.33 10.26 29.69
N VAL A 190 19.06 10.23 29.13
CA VAL A 190 18.00 11.17 29.50
C VAL A 190 17.38 10.76 30.83
N LYS A 191 17.55 11.59 31.85
CA LYS A 191 17.22 11.25 33.25
C LYS A 191 15.72 11.10 33.52
N ASN A 192 14.89 11.74 32.75
CA ASN A 192 13.42 11.74 32.87
C ASN A 192 12.72 11.02 31.72
N ILE A 193 13.42 10.11 31.03
CA ILE A 193 12.90 9.41 29.87
C ILE A 193 11.68 8.54 30.18
N ASP A 194 11.54 8.10 31.41
CA ASP A 194 10.41 7.32 31.93
C ASP A 194 9.07 8.09 31.87
N LYS A 195 9.11 9.41 31.71
CA LYS A 195 7.92 10.27 31.59
C LYS A 195 7.43 10.45 30.18
N ALA A 196 8.15 9.93 29.17
CA ALA A 196 7.78 10.07 27.76
C ALA A 196 8.01 8.77 27.00
N ILE A 197 7.27 8.58 25.91
CA ILE A 197 7.48 7.49 24.96
C ILE A 197 8.56 7.95 23.96
N VAL A 198 9.57 7.11 23.71
CA VAL A 198 10.51 7.33 22.63
C VAL A 198 9.91 6.82 21.33
N SER A 199 9.82 7.70 20.33
CA SER A 199 9.33 7.40 18.97
C SER A 199 10.49 7.34 17.99
N VAL A 200 10.35 6.48 16.97
CA VAL A 200 11.29 6.36 15.85
C VAL A 200 10.60 6.69 14.55
N HIS A 201 11.28 7.47 13.69
CA HIS A 201 10.85 7.88 12.37
C HIS A 201 12.07 7.84 11.44
N CYS A 202 12.01 7.07 10.35
CA CYS A 202 13.15 6.89 9.46
C CYS A 202 12.75 7.09 8.01
N HIS A 203 13.53 7.92 7.28
CA HIS A 203 13.47 8.02 5.83
C HIS A 203 14.30 6.92 5.15
N ASN A 204 14.02 6.67 3.88
CA ASN A 204 14.48 5.49 3.16
C ASN A 204 15.54 5.77 2.09
N ASP A 205 16.30 6.85 2.21
CA ASP A 205 17.25 7.29 1.19
C ASP A 205 18.35 6.26 0.89
N LEU A 206 18.79 5.52 1.91
CA LEU A 206 19.73 4.40 1.76
C LEU A 206 19.03 3.02 1.72
N GLY A 207 17.70 2.96 1.67
CA GLY A 207 16.93 1.71 1.64
C GLY A 207 16.90 0.97 2.99
N MET A 208 17.13 1.66 4.11
CA MET A 208 17.26 1.04 5.42
C MET A 208 16.18 1.46 6.42
N ALA A 209 15.17 2.23 6.03
CA ALA A 209 14.17 2.79 6.95
C ALA A 209 13.49 1.72 7.81
N THR A 210 13.00 0.63 7.21
CA THR A 210 12.37 -0.49 7.93
C THR A 210 13.34 -1.13 8.92
N ALA A 211 14.58 -1.37 8.51
CA ALA A 211 15.61 -1.98 9.36
C ALA A 211 16.02 -1.06 10.51
N ASN A 212 16.16 0.26 10.24
CA ASN A 212 16.46 1.26 11.26
C ASN A 212 15.35 1.34 12.30
N SER A 213 14.08 1.39 11.86
CA SER A 213 12.93 1.40 12.77
C SER A 213 12.87 0.16 13.66
N LEU A 214 13.12 -1.03 13.10
CA LEU A 214 13.20 -2.27 13.88
C LEU A 214 14.35 -2.24 14.90
N ALA A 215 15.53 -1.72 14.52
CA ALA A 215 16.66 -1.55 15.42
C ALA A 215 16.33 -0.59 16.57
N GLY A 216 15.66 0.54 16.28
CA GLY A 216 15.19 1.48 17.29
C GLY A 216 14.16 0.88 18.26
N ILE A 217 13.24 0.05 17.75
CA ILE A 217 12.27 -0.69 18.58
C ILE A 217 12.99 -1.68 19.50
N MET A 218 13.96 -2.42 18.98
CA MET A 218 14.78 -3.34 19.79
C MET A 218 15.60 -2.59 20.85
N ALA A 219 16.05 -1.38 20.53
CA ALA A 219 16.78 -0.51 21.45
C ALA A 219 15.90 0.13 22.54
N GLY A 220 14.57 0.01 22.44
CA GLY A 220 13.66 0.45 23.50
C GLY A 220 12.59 1.43 23.09
N ALA A 221 12.51 1.88 21.81
CA ALA A 221 11.45 2.76 21.34
C ALA A 221 10.05 2.13 21.55
N GLY A 222 9.09 2.95 21.99
CA GLY A 222 7.72 2.56 22.29
C GLY A 222 6.71 3.00 21.24
N GLN A 223 7.11 3.83 20.28
CA GLN A 223 6.30 4.27 19.15
C GLN A 223 7.06 4.13 17.84
N LEU A 224 6.36 3.71 16.81
CA LEU A 224 6.81 3.59 15.42
C LEU A 224 6.05 4.58 14.57
N GLU A 225 6.74 5.47 13.85
CA GLU A 225 6.17 6.29 12.79
C GLU A 225 6.56 5.76 11.42
N GLY A 226 5.63 5.87 10.50
CA GLY A 226 5.84 5.47 9.11
C GLY A 226 4.60 5.66 8.27
N THR A 227 4.65 5.19 7.03
CA THR A 227 3.56 5.34 6.08
C THR A 227 3.17 3.99 5.48
N ILE A 228 1.94 3.90 5.03
CA ILE A 228 1.51 2.77 4.20
C ILE A 228 2.30 2.81 2.88
N ASN A 229 2.79 1.66 2.45
CA ASN A 229 3.62 1.46 1.26
C ASN A 229 4.99 2.18 1.31
N GLY A 230 5.34 2.81 2.43
CA GLY A 230 6.57 3.56 2.56
C GLY A 230 6.63 4.84 1.72
N ILE A 231 5.49 5.40 1.31
CA ILE A 231 5.45 6.66 0.55
C ILE A 231 5.94 7.83 1.40
N GLY A 232 6.43 8.90 0.77
CA GLY A 232 6.90 10.10 1.49
C GLY A 232 7.94 10.88 0.70
N GLU A 233 8.52 11.84 1.39
CA GLU A 233 9.53 12.74 0.82
C GLU A 233 10.73 11.94 0.26
N ARG A 234 11.27 12.34 -0.90
CA ARG A 234 12.42 11.74 -1.61
C ARG A 234 12.23 10.23 -1.90
N ALA A 235 12.92 9.36 -1.13
CA ALA A 235 12.85 7.90 -1.25
C ALA A 235 11.78 7.25 -0.36
N GLY A 236 11.00 8.07 0.36
CA GLY A 236 9.92 7.64 1.22
C GLY A 236 10.32 7.39 2.67
N ASN A 237 9.43 6.77 3.40
CA ASN A 237 9.48 6.50 4.82
C ASN A 237 9.62 5.00 5.12
N THR A 238 9.70 4.67 6.39
CA THR A 238 9.47 3.32 6.89
C THR A 238 8.11 2.82 6.41
N SER A 239 8.07 1.65 5.76
CA SER A 239 6.84 0.96 5.40
C SER A 239 6.23 0.30 6.63
N LEU A 240 5.06 0.77 7.08
CA LEU A 240 4.41 0.24 8.30
C LEU A 240 4.11 -1.25 8.18
N GLU A 241 3.63 -1.71 7.02
CA GLU A 241 3.33 -3.11 6.77
C GLU A 241 4.54 -4.03 6.93
N GLU A 242 5.74 -3.55 6.56
CA GLU A 242 6.97 -4.33 6.67
C GLU A 242 7.40 -4.51 8.14
N VAL A 243 7.37 -3.42 8.93
CA VAL A 243 7.70 -3.48 10.36
C VAL A 243 6.67 -4.30 11.12
N ILE A 244 5.37 -4.07 10.87
CA ILE A 244 4.27 -4.79 11.53
C ILE A 244 4.38 -6.29 11.27
N MET A 245 4.59 -6.70 10.01
CA MET A 245 4.69 -8.11 9.66
C MET A 245 5.99 -8.75 10.13
N SER A 246 7.09 -8.00 10.21
CA SER A 246 8.33 -8.48 10.87
C SER A 246 8.10 -8.79 12.34
N ILE A 247 7.40 -7.90 13.06
CA ILE A 247 7.05 -8.10 14.46
C ILE A 247 6.07 -9.27 14.60
N TYR A 248 5.04 -9.37 13.76
CA TYR A 248 4.10 -10.49 13.78
C TYR A 248 4.80 -11.84 13.61
N THR A 249 5.69 -11.93 12.62
CA THR A 249 6.38 -13.18 12.27
C THR A 249 7.45 -13.58 13.30
N ARG A 250 8.13 -12.59 13.91
CA ARG A 250 9.29 -12.78 14.78
C ARG A 250 9.12 -12.19 16.19
N GLY A 251 7.86 -12.01 16.64
CA GLY A 251 7.45 -11.21 17.80
C GLY A 251 8.24 -11.45 19.09
N VAL A 252 8.61 -12.69 19.38
CA VAL A 252 9.42 -13.03 20.59
C VAL A 252 10.77 -12.33 20.55
N GLY A 253 11.38 -12.20 19.36
CA GLY A 253 12.70 -11.55 19.19
C GLY A 253 12.65 -10.03 19.37
N TYR A 254 11.53 -9.38 19.08
CA TYR A 254 11.37 -7.93 19.25
C TYR A 254 10.85 -7.52 20.64
N GLY A 255 10.22 -8.42 21.39
CA GLY A 255 9.74 -8.17 22.73
C GLY A 255 8.59 -7.15 22.81
N VAL A 256 7.94 -6.85 21.70
CA VAL A 256 6.84 -5.88 21.60
C VAL A 256 5.58 -6.48 20.97
N GLU A 257 4.44 -5.83 21.22
CA GLU A 257 3.16 -6.14 20.60
C GLU A 257 2.43 -4.85 20.19
N ASN A 258 1.62 -4.92 19.14
CA ASN A 258 0.76 -3.84 18.69
C ASN A 258 -0.68 -4.33 18.48
N LYS A 259 -1.62 -3.44 18.19
CA LYS A 259 -3.05 -3.78 18.00
C LYS A 259 -3.50 -3.87 16.55
N ILE A 260 -2.57 -3.81 15.60
CA ILE A 260 -2.89 -3.76 14.17
C ILE A 260 -3.68 -5.00 13.75
N ASN A 261 -4.76 -4.79 13.03
CA ASN A 261 -5.49 -5.84 12.34
C ASN A 261 -4.77 -6.18 11.01
N ILE A 262 -3.86 -7.12 11.08
CA ILE A 262 -3.01 -7.51 9.94
C ILE A 262 -3.81 -7.94 8.70
N ARG A 263 -5.07 -8.41 8.86
CA ARG A 263 -5.94 -8.79 7.73
C ARG A 263 -6.34 -7.61 6.86
N GLU A 264 -6.24 -6.38 7.37
CA GLU A 264 -6.52 -5.15 6.63
C GLU A 264 -5.31 -4.61 5.84
N ILE A 265 -4.11 -5.17 6.02
CA ILE A 265 -2.87 -4.67 5.41
C ILE A 265 -2.99 -4.57 3.89
N SER A 266 -3.38 -5.65 3.23
CA SER A 266 -3.48 -5.69 1.77
C SER A 266 -4.54 -4.73 1.23
N ALA A 267 -5.70 -4.64 1.89
CA ALA A 267 -6.75 -3.71 1.53
C ALA A 267 -6.31 -2.25 1.70
N THR A 268 -5.61 -1.94 2.79
CA THR A 268 -5.07 -0.60 3.07
C THR A 268 -4.01 -0.19 2.05
N SER A 269 -3.06 -1.08 1.75
CA SER A 269 -2.03 -0.83 0.74
C SER A 269 -2.62 -0.53 -0.63
N ARG A 270 -3.59 -1.33 -1.09
CA ARG A 270 -4.28 -1.11 -2.37
C ARG A 270 -5.07 0.19 -2.40
N LEU A 271 -5.77 0.52 -1.30
CA LEU A 271 -6.53 1.76 -1.19
C LEU A 271 -5.62 2.97 -1.33
N VAL A 272 -4.52 3.02 -0.57
CA VAL A 272 -3.55 4.12 -0.61
C VAL A 272 -2.94 4.23 -2.01
N SER A 273 -2.50 3.11 -2.61
CA SER A 273 -1.96 3.10 -3.98
C SER A 273 -2.96 3.63 -5.01
N ARG A 274 -4.23 3.23 -4.92
CA ARG A 274 -5.30 3.69 -5.81
C ARG A 274 -5.56 5.19 -5.70
N ILE A 275 -5.66 5.70 -4.48
CA ILE A 275 -6.00 7.10 -4.22
C ILE A 275 -4.82 8.01 -4.55
N THR A 276 -3.61 7.63 -4.18
CA THR A 276 -2.40 8.44 -4.42
C THR A 276 -1.88 8.34 -5.86
N GLY A 277 -2.28 7.31 -6.61
CA GLY A 277 -1.72 7.00 -7.93
C GLY A 277 -0.31 6.42 -7.89
N VAL A 278 0.29 6.25 -6.72
CA VAL A 278 1.62 5.64 -6.57
C VAL A 278 1.49 4.13 -6.59
N THR A 279 2.00 3.51 -7.64
CA THR A 279 1.96 2.05 -7.80
C THR A 279 2.91 1.36 -6.85
N VAL A 280 2.42 0.31 -6.18
CA VAL A 280 3.27 -0.58 -5.39
C VAL A 280 4.10 -1.46 -6.34
N PRO A 281 5.44 -1.49 -6.24
CA PRO A 281 6.26 -2.40 -7.04
C PRO A 281 5.87 -3.86 -6.82
N ASP A 282 5.82 -4.64 -7.90
CA ASP A 282 5.38 -6.04 -7.85
C ASP A 282 6.20 -6.89 -6.85
N HIS A 283 7.47 -6.57 -6.67
CA HIS A 283 8.39 -7.28 -5.75
C HIS A 283 8.53 -6.61 -4.37
N LYS A 284 7.66 -5.62 -4.04
CA LYS A 284 7.68 -5.02 -2.71
C LYS A 284 7.33 -6.08 -1.65
N ALA A 285 8.09 -6.09 -0.57
CA ALA A 285 7.83 -7.00 0.54
C ALA A 285 6.39 -6.83 1.06
N ILE A 286 5.77 -7.91 1.49
CA ILE A 286 4.44 -8.04 2.09
C ILE A 286 3.29 -7.77 1.11
N VAL A 287 3.27 -6.63 0.41
CA VAL A 287 2.09 -6.13 -0.35
C VAL A 287 2.26 -6.14 -1.87
N GLY A 288 3.46 -6.42 -2.37
CA GLY A 288 3.72 -6.51 -3.81
C GLY A 288 2.99 -7.70 -4.45
N ALA A 289 2.62 -7.58 -5.73
CA ALA A 289 1.87 -8.62 -6.44
C ALA A 289 2.62 -9.98 -6.48
N ASN A 290 3.96 -9.94 -6.44
CA ASN A 290 4.80 -11.15 -6.46
C ASN A 290 5.17 -11.66 -5.06
N ALA A 291 4.75 -10.99 -3.98
CA ALA A 291 5.20 -11.31 -2.62
C ALA A 291 4.90 -12.77 -2.19
N PHE A 292 3.89 -13.39 -2.81
CA PHE A 292 3.45 -14.75 -2.51
C PHE A 292 3.47 -15.67 -3.75
N ASN A 293 4.08 -15.25 -4.85
CA ASN A 293 4.12 -16.01 -6.09
C ASN A 293 5.45 -16.75 -6.25
N HIS A 294 5.38 -18.01 -6.65
CA HIS A 294 6.54 -18.85 -6.90
C HIS A 294 6.63 -19.19 -8.39
N ALA A 295 7.67 -18.69 -9.07
CA ALA A 295 7.93 -18.97 -10.49
C ALA A 295 8.92 -20.12 -10.74
N SER A 296 9.77 -20.46 -9.75
CA SER A 296 10.75 -21.53 -9.86
C SER A 296 10.11 -22.89 -9.60
N GLY A 297 10.33 -23.87 -10.48
CA GLY A 297 9.80 -25.22 -10.31
C GLY A 297 10.23 -25.90 -9.00
N ILE A 298 11.46 -25.62 -8.52
CA ILE A 298 11.94 -26.15 -7.23
C ILE A 298 11.13 -25.57 -6.08
N HIS A 299 10.83 -24.26 -6.12
CA HIS A 299 10.01 -23.60 -5.10
C HIS A 299 8.56 -24.08 -5.14
N GLN A 300 7.98 -24.19 -6.34
CA GLN A 300 6.62 -24.70 -6.53
C GLN A 300 6.47 -26.14 -6.00
N ASP A 301 7.42 -27.03 -6.32
CA ASP A 301 7.43 -28.39 -5.78
C ASP A 301 7.54 -28.43 -4.25
N GLY A 302 8.36 -27.54 -3.66
CA GLY A 302 8.48 -27.41 -2.22
C GLY A 302 7.18 -26.96 -1.58
N VAL A 303 6.55 -25.90 -2.10
CA VAL A 303 5.29 -25.32 -1.58
C VAL A 303 4.14 -26.33 -1.70
N LEU A 304 4.08 -27.12 -2.79
CA LEU A 304 3.08 -28.18 -2.96
C LEU A 304 3.20 -29.29 -1.91
N LYS A 305 4.43 -29.58 -1.48
CA LYS A 305 4.67 -30.56 -0.42
C LYS A 305 4.39 -30.02 0.97
N ASP A 306 4.89 -28.81 1.24
CA ASP A 306 4.64 -28.06 2.47
C ASP A 306 4.94 -26.58 2.22
N ARG A 307 3.96 -25.69 2.42
CA ARG A 307 4.08 -24.25 2.22
C ARG A 307 5.20 -23.64 3.07
N GLU A 308 5.42 -24.15 4.28
CA GLU A 308 6.44 -23.63 5.19
C GLU A 308 7.88 -23.81 4.67
N THR A 309 8.09 -24.58 3.61
CA THR A 309 9.39 -24.72 2.96
C THR A 309 9.91 -23.42 2.35
N TYR A 310 9.00 -22.53 1.89
CA TYR A 310 9.34 -21.26 1.24
C TYR A 310 8.47 -20.08 1.67
N GLU A 311 7.40 -20.28 2.44
CA GLU A 311 6.49 -19.24 2.88
C GLU A 311 6.58 -19.05 4.40
N ILE A 312 7.00 -17.86 4.84
CA ILE A 312 7.02 -17.45 6.25
C ILE A 312 5.74 -16.73 6.68
N ILE A 313 4.91 -16.31 5.71
CA ILE A 313 3.64 -15.61 5.89
C ILE A 313 2.65 -16.20 4.88
N LYS A 314 1.46 -16.57 5.35
CA LYS A 314 0.38 -17.01 4.47
C LYS A 314 -0.34 -15.79 3.88
N PRO A 315 -0.69 -15.76 2.58
CA PRO A 315 -1.39 -14.64 1.95
C PRO A 315 -2.64 -14.21 2.72
N GLU A 316 -3.42 -15.18 3.19
CA GLU A 316 -4.68 -14.95 3.92
C GLU A 316 -4.46 -14.19 5.24
N THR A 317 -3.25 -14.27 5.81
CA THR A 317 -2.88 -13.56 7.04
C THR A 317 -3.01 -12.05 6.89
N ILE A 318 -2.69 -11.52 5.70
CA ILE A 318 -2.77 -10.09 5.39
C ILE A 318 -4.00 -9.71 4.55
N GLY A 319 -4.96 -10.62 4.39
CA GLY A 319 -6.20 -10.40 3.65
C GLY A 319 -6.08 -10.54 2.13
N VAL A 320 -5.06 -11.27 1.65
CA VAL A 320 -4.96 -11.68 0.24
C VAL A 320 -5.65 -13.04 0.09
N PRO A 321 -6.55 -13.23 -0.89
CA PRO A 321 -7.08 -14.56 -1.20
C PRO A 321 -5.96 -15.55 -1.56
N GLN A 322 -6.24 -16.83 -1.35
CA GLN A 322 -5.25 -17.89 -1.64
C GLN A 322 -4.67 -17.75 -3.04
N ASN A 323 -3.35 -17.83 -3.17
CA ASN A 323 -2.68 -17.65 -4.46
C ASN A 323 -2.84 -18.88 -5.34
N LEU A 324 -3.12 -18.61 -6.63
CA LEU A 324 -2.97 -19.54 -7.72
C LEU A 324 -1.47 -19.69 -8.06
N ILE A 325 -1.05 -20.91 -8.38
CA ILE A 325 0.30 -21.15 -8.90
C ILE A 325 0.39 -20.52 -10.29
N SER A 326 1.26 -19.53 -10.44
CA SER A 326 1.52 -18.92 -11.76
C SER A 326 2.39 -19.87 -12.60
N LEU A 327 1.86 -20.37 -13.72
CA LEU A 327 2.60 -21.23 -14.63
C LEU A 327 3.44 -20.40 -15.61
N THR A 328 4.75 -20.66 -15.62
CA THR A 328 5.75 -19.99 -16.48
C THR A 328 6.67 -21.06 -17.11
N ALA A 329 7.54 -20.66 -18.03
CA ALA A 329 8.57 -21.54 -18.60
C ALA A 329 9.50 -22.20 -17.56
N ARG A 330 9.47 -21.72 -16.30
CA ARG A 330 10.26 -22.25 -15.18
C ARG A 330 9.47 -23.22 -14.28
N SER A 331 8.16 -23.36 -14.53
CA SER A 331 7.31 -24.27 -13.75
C SER A 331 7.62 -25.73 -14.06
N GLY A 332 7.70 -26.55 -13.01
CA GLY A 332 7.97 -27.97 -13.12
C GLY A 332 6.71 -28.79 -13.44
N ARG A 333 6.92 -30.11 -13.72
CA ARG A 333 5.84 -31.08 -14.01
C ARG A 333 4.78 -31.14 -12.92
N HIS A 334 5.18 -31.11 -11.65
CA HIS A 334 4.25 -31.15 -10.51
C HIS A 334 3.35 -29.95 -10.44
N ALA A 335 3.86 -28.74 -10.73
CA ALA A 335 3.05 -27.53 -10.77
C ALA A 335 2.02 -27.56 -11.90
N LEU A 336 2.43 -28.00 -13.10
CA LEU A 336 1.53 -28.22 -14.24
C LEU A 336 0.46 -29.26 -13.91
N GLN A 337 0.87 -30.41 -13.36
CA GLN A 337 -0.04 -31.47 -12.96
C GLN A 337 -1.08 -30.98 -11.95
N HIS A 338 -0.65 -30.27 -10.93
CA HIS A 338 -1.54 -29.69 -9.92
C HIS A 338 -2.58 -28.74 -10.54
N CYS A 339 -2.16 -27.82 -11.41
CA CYS A 339 -3.10 -26.92 -12.08
C CYS A 339 -4.07 -27.69 -13.00
N LEU A 340 -3.61 -28.73 -13.68
CA LEU A 340 -4.47 -29.59 -14.50
C LEU A 340 -5.48 -30.36 -13.64
N GLU A 341 -5.07 -30.86 -12.46
CA GLU A 341 -5.95 -31.53 -11.51
C GLU A 341 -7.02 -30.58 -10.94
N GLU A 342 -6.68 -29.32 -10.64
CA GLU A 342 -7.64 -28.29 -10.24
C GLU A 342 -8.66 -28.00 -11.35
N LEU A 343 -8.26 -28.11 -12.62
CA LEU A 343 -9.13 -27.96 -13.78
C LEU A 343 -9.91 -29.27 -14.11
N GLY A 344 -9.73 -30.34 -13.31
CA GLY A 344 -10.45 -31.60 -13.44
C GLY A 344 -9.75 -32.65 -14.34
N TYR A 345 -8.53 -32.37 -14.83
CA TYR A 345 -7.77 -33.34 -15.64
C TYR A 345 -6.84 -34.20 -14.78
N LYS A 346 -6.93 -35.52 -14.95
CA LYS A 346 -6.00 -36.47 -14.32
C LYS A 346 -5.00 -36.91 -15.37
N VAL A 347 -3.75 -36.45 -15.28
CA VAL A 347 -2.67 -36.76 -16.19
C VAL A 347 -1.49 -37.31 -15.41
N GLU A 348 -0.98 -38.46 -15.84
CA GLU A 348 0.14 -39.14 -15.18
C GLU A 348 1.08 -39.79 -16.21
N GLY A 349 2.29 -40.12 -15.80
CA GLY A 349 3.25 -40.88 -16.59
C GLY A 349 3.59 -40.24 -17.94
N ALA A 350 3.47 -41.02 -19.02
CA ALA A 350 3.81 -40.58 -20.38
C ALA A 350 2.92 -39.49 -20.92
N GLN A 351 1.65 -39.44 -20.49
CA GLN A 351 0.71 -38.38 -20.88
C GLN A 351 1.11 -37.02 -20.26
N LEU A 352 1.50 -37.04 -18.99
CA LEU A 352 1.99 -35.82 -18.32
C LEU A 352 3.26 -35.30 -19.00
N GLU A 353 4.15 -36.17 -19.41
CA GLU A 353 5.39 -35.79 -20.10
C GLU A 353 5.09 -35.12 -21.46
N ASP A 354 4.18 -35.66 -22.24
CA ASP A 354 3.78 -35.11 -23.54
C ASP A 354 3.14 -33.69 -23.34
N VAL A 355 2.20 -33.59 -22.41
CA VAL A 355 1.57 -32.32 -22.08
C VAL A 355 2.61 -31.29 -21.56
N TYR A 356 3.58 -31.76 -20.76
CA TYR A 356 4.64 -30.91 -20.23
C TYR A 356 5.56 -30.34 -21.33
N GLN A 357 5.91 -31.15 -22.32
CA GLN A 357 6.72 -30.70 -23.46
C GLN A 357 5.98 -29.63 -24.28
N ARG A 358 4.68 -29.82 -24.52
CA ARG A 358 3.84 -28.83 -25.21
C ARG A 358 3.64 -27.55 -24.37
N PHE A 359 3.50 -27.73 -23.06
CA PHE A 359 3.46 -26.62 -22.12
C PHE A 359 4.73 -25.75 -22.16
N LEU A 360 5.92 -26.38 -22.19
CA LEU A 360 7.18 -25.63 -22.27
C LEU A 360 7.28 -24.83 -23.57
N GLN A 361 6.88 -25.41 -24.71
CA GLN A 361 6.87 -24.70 -25.98
C GLN A 361 5.93 -23.48 -25.94
N LEU A 362 4.75 -23.61 -25.32
CA LEU A 362 3.82 -22.52 -25.14
C LEU A 362 4.35 -21.46 -24.17
N ALA A 363 4.94 -21.89 -23.05
CA ALA A 363 5.46 -21.00 -22.01
C ALA A 363 6.72 -20.22 -22.47
N ASP A 364 7.48 -20.73 -23.44
CA ASP A 364 8.57 -19.99 -24.07
C ASP A 364 8.06 -18.85 -24.98
N LEU A 365 6.85 -18.96 -25.49
CA LEU A 365 6.20 -17.95 -26.31
C LEU A 365 5.41 -16.92 -25.49
N LYS A 366 5.04 -17.27 -24.25
CA LYS A 366 4.22 -16.45 -23.35
C LYS A 366 4.93 -16.24 -22.03
N LYS A 367 4.79 -15.06 -21.43
CA LYS A 367 5.35 -14.78 -20.09
C LYS A 367 4.69 -15.60 -18.99
N GLU A 368 3.41 -15.93 -19.15
CA GLU A 368 2.55 -16.62 -18.19
C GLU A 368 1.55 -17.49 -18.94
N VAL A 369 1.29 -18.70 -18.45
CA VAL A 369 0.33 -19.64 -19.01
C VAL A 369 -0.89 -19.67 -18.10
N PHE A 370 -2.07 -19.46 -18.67
CA PHE A 370 -3.35 -19.38 -17.97
C PHE A 370 -4.17 -20.66 -18.15
N ASP A 371 -5.22 -20.82 -17.35
CA ASP A 371 -6.12 -21.97 -17.39
C ASP A 371 -6.65 -22.28 -18.80
N GLN A 372 -6.97 -21.22 -19.58
CA GLN A 372 -7.42 -21.37 -20.98
C GLN A 372 -6.37 -22.02 -21.87
N ASP A 373 -5.10 -21.73 -21.64
CA ASP A 373 -4.01 -22.35 -22.36
C ASP A 373 -3.89 -23.83 -22.00
N LEU A 374 -4.18 -24.19 -20.76
CA LEU A 374 -4.19 -25.57 -20.29
C LEU A 374 -5.34 -26.36 -20.90
N TYR A 375 -6.52 -25.78 -21.07
CA TYR A 375 -7.62 -26.42 -21.81
C TYR A 375 -7.21 -26.73 -23.26
N VAL A 376 -6.58 -25.77 -23.95
CA VAL A 376 -6.03 -26.00 -25.31
C VAL A 376 -4.98 -27.09 -25.33
N LEU A 377 -4.07 -27.08 -24.35
CA LEU A 377 -3.05 -28.13 -24.24
C LEU A 377 -3.63 -29.55 -24.04
N MET A 378 -4.77 -29.61 -23.34
CA MET A 378 -5.48 -30.89 -23.13
C MET A 378 -6.29 -31.33 -24.34
N GLY A 379 -6.38 -30.53 -25.39
CA GLY A 379 -7.19 -30.81 -26.57
C GLY A 379 -8.69 -30.60 -26.36
N ASP A 380 -9.03 -29.95 -25.26
CA ASP A 380 -10.43 -29.67 -24.88
C ASP A 380 -10.85 -28.35 -25.51
N THR A 381 -11.03 -28.38 -26.83
CA THR A 381 -11.53 -27.27 -27.63
C THR A 381 -13.03 -27.02 -27.41
N GLU A 382 -13.77 -27.97 -26.84
CA GLU A 382 -15.19 -27.85 -26.54
C GLU A 382 -15.43 -27.04 -25.25
N SER A 383 -14.52 -27.06 -24.26
CA SER A 383 -14.62 -26.20 -23.07
C SER A 383 -14.22 -24.74 -23.35
N ILE A 384 -13.65 -24.45 -24.53
CA ILE A 384 -13.44 -23.11 -25.07
C ILE A 384 -14.56 -22.72 -26.05
N ALA A 385 -15.60 -23.52 -26.18
CA ALA A 385 -16.83 -23.07 -26.82
C ALA A 385 -17.40 -21.91 -25.97
N ASN A 386 -16.74 -20.75 -26.06
CA ASN A 386 -17.35 -19.51 -25.74
C ASN A 386 -18.62 -19.47 -26.59
N ASN A 387 -19.77 -19.70 -25.98
CA ASN A 387 -21.06 -19.49 -26.65
C ASN A 387 -21.21 -18.04 -27.14
N ILE A 388 -20.21 -17.19 -26.87
CA ILE A 388 -20.18 -15.77 -27.19
C ILE A 388 -18.85 -15.42 -27.87
N LEU A 389 -18.86 -15.15 -29.17
CA LEU A 389 -17.69 -14.74 -29.94
C LEU A 389 -17.83 -13.27 -30.40
N LEU A 390 -16.78 -12.48 -30.20
CA LEU A 390 -16.70 -11.12 -30.74
C LEU A 390 -16.40 -11.20 -32.25
N GLN A 391 -17.34 -10.78 -33.07
CA GLN A 391 -17.19 -10.76 -34.53
C GLN A 391 -16.71 -9.40 -35.06
N SER A 392 -17.29 -8.33 -34.53
CA SER A 392 -16.87 -6.97 -34.89
C SER A 392 -17.24 -5.98 -33.80
N MET A 393 -16.50 -4.89 -33.74
CA MET A 393 -16.83 -3.74 -32.92
C MET A 393 -16.45 -2.45 -33.63
N SER A 394 -17.20 -1.40 -33.40
CA SER A 394 -16.89 -0.03 -33.82
C SER A 394 -17.35 0.94 -32.75
N PHE A 395 -16.71 2.09 -32.68
CA PHE A 395 -17.07 3.14 -31.73
C PHE A 395 -17.00 4.50 -32.41
N ALA A 396 -17.87 5.39 -31.98
CA ALA A 396 -17.90 6.77 -32.39
C ALA A 396 -17.90 7.68 -31.16
N THR A 397 -17.15 8.76 -31.21
CA THR A 397 -17.12 9.79 -30.16
C THR A 397 -17.48 11.13 -30.80
N ASN A 398 -18.52 11.79 -30.30
CA ASN A 398 -18.96 13.11 -30.76
C ASN A 398 -18.50 14.21 -29.81
N GLY A 399 -17.19 14.29 -29.53
CA GLY A 399 -16.61 15.28 -28.59
C GLY A 399 -16.57 14.79 -27.14
N VAL A 400 -16.69 15.69 -26.16
CA VAL A 400 -16.31 15.44 -24.77
C VAL A 400 -17.33 14.66 -23.94
N GLU A 401 -18.59 14.50 -24.35
CA GLU A 401 -19.65 14.09 -23.44
C GLU A 401 -20.28 12.70 -23.67
N MET A 402 -20.23 12.12 -24.86
CA MET A 402 -20.81 10.78 -25.09
C MET A 402 -20.07 10.00 -26.18
N ALA A 403 -19.80 8.74 -25.91
CA ALA A 403 -19.37 7.76 -26.88
C ALA A 403 -20.51 6.78 -27.18
N SER A 404 -20.50 6.18 -28.37
CA SER A 404 -21.36 5.03 -28.70
C SER A 404 -20.48 3.89 -29.20
N ALA A 405 -20.81 2.66 -28.84
CA ALA A 405 -20.18 1.46 -29.34
C ALA A 405 -21.22 0.58 -30.04
N THR A 406 -20.90 0.08 -31.22
CA THR A 406 -21.64 -0.95 -31.91
C THR A 406 -20.85 -2.25 -31.83
N VAL A 407 -21.45 -3.32 -31.31
CA VAL A 407 -20.83 -4.63 -31.14
C VAL A 407 -21.68 -5.69 -31.85
N THR A 408 -21.00 -6.59 -32.56
CA THR A 408 -21.60 -7.80 -33.10
C THR A 408 -21.00 -9.01 -32.39
N LEU A 409 -21.87 -9.75 -31.72
CA LEU A 409 -21.51 -11.01 -31.06
C LEU A 409 -22.17 -12.18 -31.82
N GLU A 410 -21.46 -13.28 -31.91
CA GLU A 410 -22.05 -14.55 -32.26
C GLU A 410 -22.34 -15.33 -30.97
N ILE A 411 -23.63 -15.61 -30.72
CA ILE A 411 -24.07 -16.37 -29.54
C ILE A 411 -24.86 -17.59 -30.06
N GLU A 412 -24.38 -18.77 -29.73
CA GLU A 412 -24.98 -20.05 -30.18
C GLU A 412 -25.19 -20.11 -31.70
N GLY A 413 -24.21 -19.59 -32.47
CA GLY A 413 -24.26 -19.57 -33.93
C GLY A 413 -25.17 -18.49 -34.53
N LYS A 414 -25.73 -17.58 -33.71
CA LYS A 414 -26.56 -16.45 -34.16
C LYS A 414 -25.81 -15.13 -34.03
N MET A 415 -25.77 -14.37 -35.08
CA MET A 415 -25.19 -13.01 -35.09
C MET A 415 -26.17 -12.02 -34.48
N ILE A 416 -25.76 -11.33 -33.43
CA ILE A 416 -26.52 -10.29 -32.74
C ILE A 416 -25.69 -9.01 -32.76
N THR A 417 -26.27 -7.93 -33.28
CA THR A 417 -25.63 -6.60 -33.31
C THR A 417 -26.51 -5.62 -32.54
N ASP A 418 -25.88 -4.85 -31.64
CA ASP A 418 -26.54 -3.75 -30.93
C ASP A 418 -25.60 -2.56 -30.79
N THR A 419 -26.16 -1.42 -30.39
CA THR A 419 -25.44 -0.15 -30.17
C THR A 419 -25.93 0.49 -28.89
N ALA A 420 -25.00 0.86 -28.01
CA ALA A 420 -25.33 1.59 -26.78
C ALA A 420 -24.42 2.81 -26.58
N PRO A 421 -24.94 3.87 -25.93
CA PRO A 421 -24.11 5.00 -25.48
C PRO A 421 -23.40 4.70 -24.16
N GLY A 422 -22.34 5.48 -23.88
CA GLY A 422 -21.61 5.42 -22.61
C GLY A 422 -20.78 6.68 -22.37
N ASN A 423 -20.28 6.81 -21.14
CA ASN A 423 -19.41 7.93 -20.71
C ASN A 423 -17.97 7.84 -21.26
N GLY A 424 -17.76 7.04 -22.29
CA GLY A 424 -16.51 6.80 -22.99
C GLY A 424 -16.56 5.49 -23.76
N PRO A 425 -15.58 5.21 -24.66
CA PRO A 425 -15.62 4.04 -25.54
C PRO A 425 -15.77 2.71 -24.81
N VAL A 426 -15.02 2.50 -23.72
CA VAL A 426 -15.06 1.25 -22.92
C VAL A 426 -16.41 1.09 -22.21
N ASN A 427 -16.96 2.16 -21.63
CA ASN A 427 -18.26 2.09 -20.98
C ASN A 427 -19.39 1.84 -22.00
N ALA A 428 -19.35 2.49 -23.16
CA ALA A 428 -20.29 2.23 -24.26
C ALA A 428 -20.20 0.77 -24.74
N LEU A 429 -18.99 0.24 -24.85
CA LEU A 429 -18.72 -1.16 -25.22
C LEU A 429 -19.37 -2.14 -24.23
N PHE A 430 -19.11 -1.97 -22.94
CA PHE A 430 -19.66 -2.85 -21.89
C PHE A 430 -21.20 -2.76 -21.85
N ASN A 431 -21.76 -1.55 -21.92
CA ASN A 431 -23.21 -1.35 -22.01
C ASN A 431 -23.83 -2.09 -23.21
N THR A 432 -23.13 -2.11 -24.35
CA THR A 432 -23.62 -2.82 -25.55
C THR A 432 -23.58 -4.32 -25.37
N ILE A 433 -22.48 -4.86 -24.80
CA ILE A 433 -22.36 -6.29 -24.51
C ILE A 433 -23.44 -6.73 -23.51
N ASP A 434 -23.67 -5.95 -22.45
CA ASP A 434 -24.69 -6.23 -21.44
C ASP A 434 -26.10 -6.28 -22.06
N ARG A 435 -26.43 -5.37 -22.98
CA ARG A 435 -27.69 -5.39 -23.67
C ARG A 435 -27.88 -6.61 -24.56
N ILE A 436 -26.82 -7.05 -25.25
CA ILE A 436 -26.85 -8.26 -26.08
C ILE A 436 -26.99 -9.51 -25.21
N THR A 437 -26.33 -9.56 -24.05
CA THR A 437 -26.27 -10.74 -23.17
C THR A 437 -27.34 -10.74 -22.08
N GLY A 438 -28.11 -9.66 -21.91
CA GLY A 438 -29.24 -9.59 -20.98
C GLY A 438 -28.89 -9.11 -19.59
N ASN A 439 -27.79 -8.39 -19.37
CA ASN A 439 -27.36 -7.85 -18.05
C ASN A 439 -27.25 -8.91 -16.95
N ILE A 440 -26.64 -10.04 -17.24
CA ILE A 440 -26.56 -11.19 -16.32
C ILE A 440 -25.52 -11.02 -15.19
N ALA A 441 -24.68 -9.98 -15.26
CA ALA A 441 -23.65 -9.69 -14.26
C ALA A 441 -23.37 -8.19 -14.16
N THR A 442 -22.81 -7.75 -13.04
CA THR A 442 -22.43 -6.36 -12.80
C THR A 442 -20.90 -6.23 -12.75
N LEU A 443 -20.36 -5.22 -13.45
CA LEU A 443 -18.93 -4.89 -13.40
C LEU A 443 -18.54 -4.44 -11.98
N GLU A 444 -17.62 -5.16 -11.35
CA GLU A 444 -17.09 -4.84 -10.02
C GLU A 444 -15.71 -4.18 -10.09
N ASP A 445 -14.85 -4.63 -11.00
CA ASP A 445 -13.51 -4.09 -11.17
C ASP A 445 -13.04 -4.17 -12.62
N TYR A 446 -12.26 -3.20 -13.05
CA TYR A 446 -11.68 -3.12 -14.37
C TYR A 446 -10.29 -2.52 -14.32
N THR A 447 -9.30 -3.26 -14.84
CA THR A 447 -7.89 -2.85 -14.84
C THR A 447 -7.27 -3.00 -16.22
N LEU A 448 -6.48 -2.00 -16.63
CA LEU A 448 -5.65 -2.03 -17.83
C LEU A 448 -4.17 -2.04 -17.45
N LYS A 449 -3.39 -2.92 -18.10
CA LYS A 449 -1.94 -2.98 -17.95
C LYS A 449 -1.28 -3.02 -19.32
N SER A 450 -0.15 -2.35 -19.48
CA SER A 450 0.70 -2.52 -20.67
C SER A 450 1.65 -3.70 -20.43
N VAL A 451 1.61 -4.69 -21.31
CA VAL A 451 2.45 -5.89 -21.21
C VAL A 451 3.82 -5.68 -21.86
N THR A 452 3.91 -4.81 -22.87
CA THR A 452 5.15 -4.51 -23.58
C THR A 452 5.37 -3.01 -23.71
N ARG A 453 6.64 -2.57 -23.88
CA ARG A 453 7.01 -1.15 -24.03
C ARG A 453 7.34 -0.86 -25.50
N SER A 454 6.38 -0.47 -26.30
CA SER A 454 6.59 0.06 -27.66
C SER A 454 5.31 0.69 -28.20
N SER A 455 5.35 1.29 -29.39
CA SER A 455 4.16 1.82 -30.10
C SER A 455 3.15 0.71 -30.48
N GLU A 456 3.57 -0.56 -30.45
CA GLU A 456 2.74 -1.76 -30.67
C GLU A 456 2.60 -2.56 -29.35
N ALA A 457 2.54 -1.85 -28.23
CA ALA A 457 2.42 -2.49 -26.92
C ALA A 457 1.14 -3.30 -26.81
N LEU A 458 1.28 -4.58 -26.45
CA LEU A 458 0.15 -5.43 -26.10
C LEU A 458 -0.45 -4.94 -24.78
N GLY A 459 -1.72 -4.56 -24.80
CA GLY A 459 -2.52 -4.22 -23.63
C GLY A 459 -3.21 -5.46 -23.06
N GLU A 460 -3.17 -5.64 -21.76
CA GLU A 460 -3.97 -6.58 -21.00
C GLU A 460 -5.11 -5.84 -20.31
N ALA A 461 -6.34 -6.26 -20.57
CA ALA A 461 -7.50 -5.86 -19.80
C ALA A 461 -7.92 -6.99 -18.86
N THR A 462 -8.24 -6.65 -17.63
CA THR A 462 -8.82 -7.57 -16.64
C THR A 462 -10.17 -7.01 -16.20
N VAL A 463 -11.21 -7.82 -16.27
CA VAL A 463 -12.57 -7.50 -15.87
C VAL A 463 -13.01 -8.46 -14.79
N LYS A 464 -13.65 -7.94 -13.74
CA LYS A 464 -14.25 -8.73 -12.66
C LYS A 464 -15.76 -8.46 -12.64
N LEU A 465 -16.54 -9.51 -12.86
CA LEU A 465 -17.98 -9.46 -12.87
C LEU A 465 -18.56 -10.14 -11.64
N ARG A 466 -19.65 -9.56 -11.11
CA ARG A 466 -20.45 -10.15 -10.03
C ARG A 466 -21.80 -10.57 -10.61
N TYR A 467 -22.12 -11.84 -10.50
CA TYR A 467 -23.41 -12.41 -10.86
C TYR A 467 -24.44 -12.22 -9.74
N GLU A 468 -25.74 -12.34 -10.05
CA GLU A 468 -26.83 -12.19 -9.07
C GLU A 468 -26.75 -13.24 -7.94
N ASP A 469 -26.21 -14.41 -8.19
CA ASP A 469 -25.97 -15.46 -7.19
C ASP A 469 -24.76 -15.18 -6.26
N GLY A 470 -24.09 -14.04 -6.43
CA GLY A 470 -22.93 -13.60 -5.64
C GLY A 470 -21.58 -14.12 -6.13
N ARG A 471 -21.56 -14.97 -7.18
CA ARG A 471 -20.28 -15.44 -7.77
C ARG A 471 -19.52 -14.27 -8.36
N LEU A 472 -18.19 -14.30 -8.17
CA LEU A 472 -17.25 -13.37 -8.76
C LEU A 472 -16.46 -14.10 -9.84
N VAL A 473 -16.51 -13.58 -11.06
CA VAL A 473 -15.81 -14.15 -12.21
C VAL A 473 -14.84 -13.15 -12.79
N VAL A 474 -13.62 -13.58 -13.08
CA VAL A 474 -12.56 -12.75 -13.67
C VAL A 474 -12.33 -13.19 -15.12
N GLY A 475 -12.41 -12.23 -16.05
CA GLY A 475 -12.04 -12.40 -17.43
C GLY A 475 -10.83 -11.56 -17.79
N LYS A 476 -9.97 -12.07 -18.67
CA LYS A 476 -8.81 -11.35 -19.20
C LYS A 476 -8.88 -11.30 -20.73
N GLY A 477 -8.40 -10.21 -21.31
CA GLY A 477 -8.31 -10.02 -22.75
C GLY A 477 -7.03 -9.31 -23.14
N PHE A 478 -6.48 -9.70 -24.29
CA PHE A 478 -5.23 -9.17 -24.81
C PHE A 478 -5.41 -8.67 -26.22
N SER A 479 -4.92 -7.46 -26.52
CA SER A 479 -4.85 -6.87 -27.86
C SER A 479 -3.87 -5.71 -27.87
N THR A 480 -3.38 -5.34 -29.05
CA THR A 480 -2.70 -4.06 -29.27
C THR A 480 -3.65 -2.87 -29.18
N ASP A 481 -4.97 -3.11 -29.35
CA ASP A 481 -6.03 -2.15 -29.06
C ASP A 481 -6.63 -2.43 -27.68
N VAL A 482 -6.50 -1.46 -26.77
CA VAL A 482 -7.00 -1.57 -25.39
C VAL A 482 -8.52 -1.74 -25.30
N ILE A 483 -9.27 -1.22 -26.27
CA ILE A 483 -10.74 -1.36 -26.31
C ILE A 483 -11.10 -2.79 -26.72
N GLU A 484 -10.38 -3.35 -27.70
CA GLU A 484 -10.54 -4.75 -28.09
C GLU A 484 -10.12 -5.70 -26.95
N ALA A 485 -9.01 -5.41 -26.26
CA ALA A 485 -8.62 -6.15 -25.06
C ALA A 485 -9.72 -6.14 -24.00
N SER A 486 -10.36 -4.97 -23.80
CA SER A 486 -11.47 -4.83 -22.84
C SER A 486 -12.70 -5.62 -23.23
N ALA A 487 -13.07 -5.61 -24.53
CA ALA A 487 -14.18 -6.43 -25.05
C ALA A 487 -13.93 -7.93 -24.80
N LYS A 488 -12.73 -8.41 -25.16
CA LYS A 488 -12.33 -9.79 -24.94
C LYS A 488 -12.37 -10.18 -23.47
N ALA A 489 -11.86 -9.30 -22.58
CA ALA A 489 -11.89 -9.55 -21.14
C ALA A 489 -13.31 -9.69 -20.61
N TYR A 490 -14.22 -8.80 -21.04
CA TYR A 490 -15.62 -8.80 -20.61
C TYR A 490 -16.36 -10.06 -21.08
N ILE A 491 -16.21 -10.40 -22.35
CA ILE A 491 -16.80 -11.61 -22.95
C ILE A 491 -16.28 -12.86 -22.28
N ASN A 492 -14.96 -12.93 -22.04
CA ASN A 492 -14.33 -14.07 -21.35
C ASN A 492 -14.79 -14.21 -19.90
N ALA A 493 -15.21 -13.13 -19.23
CA ALA A 493 -15.84 -13.21 -17.92
C ALA A 493 -17.28 -13.70 -17.97
N LEU A 494 -18.04 -13.30 -19.01
CA LEU A 494 -19.43 -13.74 -19.21
C LEU A 494 -19.54 -15.20 -19.65
N ALA A 495 -18.52 -15.75 -20.31
CA ALA A 495 -18.48 -17.12 -20.79
C ALA A 495 -18.12 -18.17 -19.73
N LYS A 496 -17.78 -17.75 -18.51
CA LYS A 496 -17.46 -18.59 -17.34
C LYS A 496 -18.66 -18.73 -16.41
#